data_c26a40c5bd905b9f8fc70a0c681235e4
#
_entry.id   c26a40c5bd905b9f8fc70a0c681235e4
#
_cell.length_a   1.000
_cell.length_b   1.000
_cell.length_c   1.000
_cell.angle_alpha   90.00
_cell.angle_beta   90.00
_cell.angle_gamma   90.00
#
_symmetry.space_group_name_H-M   'P 1'
#
loop_
_entity.id
_entity.type
_entity.pdbx_description
1 polymer ?
#
loop_
_entity_poly.entity_id
_entity_poly.type
_entity_poly.pdbx_seq_one_letter_code
_entity_poly.pdbx_strand_id
1 'polypeptide(L)'
;MSIFENYKKQKSLLVCVDSDGCAMDTMNCKHFHCFGPCMVDEWELSEWREEILHRWNEINLYQMTRGINRFAGLAKALTEINEKYTKIPGIDTLNHWVKTTHALSNGAIKDAAEALPVGEGRTCLEKALSWSNAVNKSIVALPAELKIPFDGAADGLAAAH
;
A
#
# COMPACT_ATOMS: atom_id res chain seq x y z
N MET A 1 13.14 21.22 15.72
CA MET A 1 12.74 20.82 17.10
C MET A 1 12.35 19.38 17.07
N SER A 2 12.98 18.55 17.91
CA SER A 2 12.59 17.15 18.06
C SER A 2 11.26 17.09 18.81
N ILE A 3 10.27 16.33 18.30
CA ILE A 3 8.99 16.09 19.01
C ILE A 3 9.19 15.41 20.37
N PHE A 4 10.41 14.94 20.66
CA PHE A 4 10.78 14.24 21.91
C PHE A 4 11.53 15.11 22.91
N GLU A 5 11.77 16.42 22.64
CA GLU A 5 12.53 17.29 23.54
C GLU A 5 11.95 17.37 24.98
N ASN A 6 10.63 17.24 25.10
CA ASN A 6 9.92 17.30 26.38
C ASN A 6 9.41 15.93 26.86
N TYR A 7 9.82 14.83 26.21
CA TYR A 7 9.39 13.50 26.62
C TYR A 7 10.04 13.09 27.95
N LYS A 8 9.19 12.81 28.94
CA LYS A 8 9.62 12.23 30.21
C LYS A 8 9.20 10.78 30.26
N LYS A 9 10.18 9.88 30.46
CA LYS A 9 9.94 8.45 30.66
C LYS A 9 9.05 8.23 31.86
N GLN A 10 7.87 7.65 31.68
CA GLN A 10 6.90 7.36 32.75
C GLN A 10 6.93 5.91 33.22
N LYS A 11 7.36 4.98 32.39
CA LYS A 11 7.43 3.54 32.64
C LYS A 11 8.81 3.00 32.29
N SER A 12 9.21 1.89 32.89
CA SER A 12 10.50 1.24 32.65
C SER A 12 10.59 0.57 31.27
N LEU A 13 9.45 0.10 30.76
CA LEU A 13 9.32 -0.62 29.49
C LEU A 13 8.38 0.14 28.53
N LEU A 14 8.64 0.01 27.24
CA LEU A 14 7.76 0.41 26.14
C LEU A 14 7.47 -0.85 25.31
N VAL A 15 6.19 -1.16 25.14
CA VAL A 15 5.73 -2.21 24.22
C VAL A 15 5.16 -1.54 22.99
N CYS A 16 5.76 -1.80 21.82
CA CYS A 16 5.27 -1.34 20.53
C CYS A 16 4.62 -2.52 19.81
N VAL A 17 3.38 -2.34 19.39
CA VAL A 17 2.62 -3.36 18.66
C VAL A 17 2.22 -2.79 17.32
N ASP A 18 2.59 -3.51 16.24
CA ASP A 18 2.13 -3.19 14.90
C ASP A 18 0.64 -3.55 14.73
N SER A 19 -0.07 -2.81 13.90
CA SER A 19 -1.50 -2.96 13.73
C SER A 19 -1.84 -4.04 12.69
N ASP A 20 -1.47 -3.80 11.44
CA ASP A 20 -1.94 -4.59 10.30
C ASP A 20 -1.22 -5.93 10.17
N GLY A 21 -1.96 -7.03 10.35
CA GLY A 21 -1.39 -8.38 10.29
C GLY A 21 -0.61 -8.77 11.55
N CYS A 22 -0.68 -7.94 12.60
CA CYS A 22 -0.10 -8.20 13.92
C CYS A 22 -1.18 -8.16 15.00
N ALA A 23 -1.71 -7.00 15.38
CA ALA A 23 -2.84 -6.90 16.31
C ALA A 23 -4.20 -7.04 15.61
N MET A 24 -4.29 -6.63 14.34
CA MET A 24 -5.52 -6.63 13.53
C MET A 24 -5.41 -7.59 12.36
N ASP A 25 -6.40 -8.47 12.16
CA ASP A 25 -6.52 -9.36 10.99
C ASP A 25 -7.07 -8.60 9.78
N THR A 26 -6.32 -7.61 9.33
CA THR A 26 -6.76 -6.68 8.28
C THR A 26 -5.93 -6.74 7.01
N MET A 27 -4.80 -7.45 7.00
CA MET A 27 -3.92 -7.53 5.82
C MET A 27 -4.65 -8.12 4.61
N ASN A 28 -5.22 -9.32 4.78
CA ASN A 28 -5.87 -10.02 3.67
C ASN A 28 -7.08 -9.25 3.15
N CYS A 29 -7.97 -8.80 4.05
CA CYS A 29 -9.17 -8.09 3.64
C CYS A 29 -8.87 -6.77 2.90
N LYS A 30 -7.85 -6.02 3.32
CA LYS A 30 -7.42 -4.80 2.63
C LYS A 30 -6.91 -5.09 1.22
N HIS A 31 -6.12 -6.15 1.04
CA HIS A 31 -5.59 -6.51 -0.28
C HIS A 31 -6.70 -7.04 -1.19
N PHE A 32 -7.59 -7.90 -0.67
CA PHE A 32 -8.69 -8.48 -1.46
C PHE A 32 -9.75 -7.47 -1.87
N HIS A 33 -10.10 -6.54 -0.98
CA HIS A 33 -11.25 -5.65 -1.19
C HIS A 33 -10.87 -4.22 -1.59
N CYS A 34 -9.61 -3.80 -1.35
CA CYS A 34 -9.21 -2.42 -1.61
C CYS A 34 -8.05 -2.31 -2.60
N PHE A 35 -6.86 -2.80 -2.26
CA PHE A 35 -5.65 -2.52 -3.04
C PHE A 35 -5.71 -3.07 -4.47
N GLY A 36 -5.96 -4.38 -4.61
CA GLY A 36 -6.06 -5.03 -5.91
C GLY A 36 -7.21 -4.49 -6.76
N PRO A 37 -8.45 -4.46 -6.25
CA PRO A 37 -9.58 -3.92 -6.99
C PRO A 37 -9.37 -2.48 -7.48
N CYS A 38 -8.90 -1.57 -6.59
CA CYS A 38 -8.61 -0.20 -7.00
C CYS A 38 -7.52 -0.11 -8.09
N MET A 39 -6.53 -1.03 -8.10
CA MET A 39 -5.54 -1.08 -9.18
C MET A 39 -6.16 -1.50 -10.50
N VAL A 40 -7.00 -2.53 -10.49
CA VAL A 40 -7.72 -2.97 -11.70
C VAL A 40 -8.57 -1.84 -12.27
N ASP A 41 -9.28 -1.12 -11.40
CA ASP A 41 -10.17 -0.04 -11.81
C ASP A 41 -9.37 1.18 -12.35
N GLU A 42 -8.28 1.59 -11.66
CA GLU A 42 -7.48 2.77 -12.06
C GLU A 42 -6.76 2.57 -13.41
N TRP A 43 -6.32 1.34 -13.72
CA TRP A 43 -5.64 1.01 -14.99
C TRP A 43 -6.54 0.35 -16.02
N GLU A 44 -7.88 0.27 -15.77
CA GLU A 44 -8.87 -0.28 -16.71
C GLU A 44 -8.55 -1.73 -17.12
N LEU A 45 -8.14 -2.57 -16.14
CA LEU A 45 -7.65 -3.93 -16.37
C LEU A 45 -8.73 -5.00 -16.20
N SER A 46 -10.00 -4.64 -16.38
CA SER A 46 -11.15 -5.54 -16.12
C SER A 46 -11.13 -6.82 -16.95
N GLU A 47 -10.54 -6.79 -18.14
CA GLU A 47 -10.41 -7.95 -19.04
C GLU A 47 -9.61 -9.11 -18.39
N TRP A 48 -8.60 -8.79 -17.57
CA TRP A 48 -7.72 -9.76 -16.91
C TRP A 48 -7.85 -9.72 -15.39
N ARG A 49 -9.02 -9.32 -14.90
CA ARG A 49 -9.25 -9.03 -13.47
C ARG A 49 -8.86 -10.18 -12.57
N GLU A 50 -9.28 -11.41 -12.86
CA GLU A 50 -9.06 -12.56 -11.99
C GLU A 50 -7.58 -12.90 -11.85
N GLU A 51 -6.87 -13.00 -12.98
CA GLU A 51 -5.44 -13.32 -13.02
C GLU A 51 -4.60 -12.22 -12.35
N ILE A 52 -4.94 -10.96 -12.60
CA ILE A 52 -4.25 -9.83 -12.01
C ILE A 52 -4.47 -9.78 -10.50
N LEU A 53 -5.69 -9.98 -10.02
CA LEU A 53 -5.98 -10.01 -8.57
C LEU A 53 -5.31 -11.21 -7.89
N HIS A 54 -5.30 -12.36 -8.53
CA HIS A 54 -4.57 -13.52 -8.01
C HIS A 54 -3.08 -13.18 -7.88
N ARG A 55 -2.46 -12.62 -8.93
CA ARG A 55 -1.05 -12.26 -8.92
C ARG A 55 -0.72 -11.14 -7.93
N TRP A 56 -1.59 -10.14 -7.81
CA TRP A 56 -1.49 -9.10 -6.78
C TRP A 56 -1.40 -9.70 -5.37
N ASN A 57 -2.27 -10.66 -5.06
CA ASN A 57 -2.29 -11.31 -3.76
C ASN A 57 -1.03 -12.15 -3.52
N GLU A 58 -0.53 -12.85 -4.53
CA GLU A 58 0.76 -13.55 -4.41
C GLU A 58 1.90 -12.60 -4.03
N ILE A 59 2.05 -11.48 -4.75
CA ILE A 59 3.10 -10.49 -4.51
C ILE A 59 3.02 -9.92 -3.08
N ASN A 60 1.83 -9.58 -2.62
CA ASN A 60 1.66 -8.78 -1.40
C ASN A 60 1.35 -9.59 -0.14
N LEU A 61 0.88 -10.84 -0.28
CA LEU A 61 0.41 -11.67 0.84
C LEU A 61 1.17 -12.99 1.01
N TYR A 62 1.59 -13.64 -0.10
CA TYR A 62 2.02 -15.04 -0.05
C TYR A 62 3.49 -15.27 -0.43
N GLN A 63 4.20 -14.24 -0.90
CA GLN A 63 5.62 -14.32 -1.25
C GLN A 63 6.50 -13.59 -0.24
N MET A 64 7.82 -13.62 -0.45
CA MET A 64 8.82 -12.89 0.36
C MET A 64 8.63 -11.36 0.33
N THR A 65 7.80 -10.88 -0.58
CA THR A 65 7.39 -9.47 -0.68
C THR A 65 6.17 -9.12 0.19
N ARG A 66 5.69 -10.03 1.04
CA ARG A 66 4.61 -9.74 2.00
C ARG A 66 4.96 -8.51 2.86
N GLY A 67 4.03 -7.56 2.92
CA GLY A 67 4.23 -6.32 3.69
C GLY A 67 5.13 -5.28 3.02
N ILE A 68 5.49 -5.49 1.75
CA ILE A 68 6.20 -4.47 0.96
C ILE A 68 5.39 -3.16 0.91
N ASN A 69 6.08 -2.02 0.82
CA ASN A 69 5.39 -0.74 0.64
C ASN A 69 4.44 -0.78 -0.57
N ARG A 70 3.25 -0.18 -0.44
CA ARG A 70 2.19 -0.21 -1.46
C ARG A 70 2.65 0.21 -2.85
N PHE A 71 3.49 1.24 -2.95
CA PHE A 71 3.99 1.72 -4.25
C PHE A 71 5.01 0.76 -4.87
N ALA A 72 5.82 0.10 -4.05
CA ALA A 72 6.73 -0.93 -4.52
C ALA A 72 5.97 -2.18 -5.00
N GLY A 73 4.93 -2.60 -4.26
CA GLY A 73 4.02 -3.66 -4.69
C GLY A 73 3.28 -3.31 -5.98
N LEU A 74 2.79 -2.07 -6.09
CA LEU A 74 2.15 -1.55 -7.30
C LEU A 74 3.09 -1.58 -8.51
N ALA A 75 4.29 -1.02 -8.37
CA ALA A 75 5.29 -0.98 -9.45
C ALA A 75 5.64 -2.38 -9.95
N LYS A 76 5.82 -3.34 -9.02
CA LYS A 76 6.06 -4.75 -9.38
C LYS A 76 4.90 -5.36 -10.16
N ALA A 77 3.67 -5.20 -9.67
CA ALA A 77 2.48 -5.73 -10.34
C ALA A 77 2.28 -5.12 -11.72
N LEU A 78 2.37 -3.78 -11.84
CA LEU A 78 2.21 -3.09 -13.12
C LEU A 78 3.33 -3.43 -14.13
N THR A 79 4.55 -3.70 -13.66
CA THR A 79 5.62 -4.17 -14.55
C THR A 79 5.27 -5.53 -15.16
N GLU A 80 4.80 -6.48 -14.35
CA GLU A 80 4.38 -7.79 -14.84
C GLU A 80 3.16 -7.68 -15.77
N ILE A 81 2.23 -6.77 -15.48
CA ILE A 81 1.07 -6.48 -16.36
C ILE A 81 1.53 -5.92 -17.69
N ASN A 82 2.47 -4.96 -17.68
CA ASN A 82 3.03 -4.37 -18.90
C ASN A 82 3.73 -5.39 -19.80
N GLU A 83 4.31 -6.43 -19.22
CA GLU A 83 4.98 -7.50 -19.96
C GLU A 83 4.00 -8.53 -20.54
N LYS A 84 2.93 -8.87 -19.79
CA LYS A 84 2.09 -10.04 -20.09
C LYS A 84 0.76 -9.70 -20.75
N TYR A 85 0.15 -8.57 -20.42
CA TYR A 85 -1.24 -8.29 -20.78
C TYR A 85 -1.40 -7.05 -21.65
N THR A 86 -1.04 -5.89 -21.14
CA THR A 86 -1.22 -4.62 -21.83
C THR A 86 -0.16 -3.61 -21.45
N LYS A 87 0.14 -2.67 -22.35
CA LYS A 87 1.14 -1.63 -22.09
C LYS A 87 0.66 -0.67 -21.00
N ILE A 88 1.57 -0.38 -20.08
CA ILE A 88 1.40 0.61 -19.02
C ILE A 88 2.32 1.80 -19.32
N PRO A 89 1.81 2.86 -19.97
CA PRO A 89 2.61 4.03 -20.32
C PRO A 89 3.24 4.66 -19.07
N GLY A 90 4.53 4.96 -19.13
CA GLY A 90 5.26 5.60 -18.04
C GLY A 90 5.67 4.67 -16.89
N ILE A 91 5.53 3.34 -17.02
CA ILE A 91 5.91 2.37 -15.95
C ILE A 91 7.37 2.49 -15.54
N ASP A 92 8.27 2.81 -16.46
CA ASP A 92 9.70 2.99 -16.17
C ASP A 92 9.93 4.17 -15.22
N THR A 93 9.12 5.23 -15.33
CA THR A 93 9.16 6.38 -14.41
C THR A 93 8.74 5.98 -13.00
N LEU A 94 7.67 5.21 -12.86
CA LEU A 94 7.23 4.69 -11.56
C LEU A 94 8.29 3.77 -10.94
N ASN A 95 8.86 2.87 -11.73
CA ASN A 95 9.94 1.97 -11.30
C ASN A 95 11.20 2.74 -10.87
N HIS A 96 11.57 3.77 -11.60
CA HIS A 96 12.69 4.64 -11.25
C HIS A 96 12.41 5.38 -9.92
N TRP A 97 11.24 6.00 -9.80
CA TRP A 97 10.85 6.71 -8.59
C TRP A 97 10.86 5.79 -7.36
N VAL A 98 10.29 4.60 -7.44
CA VAL A 98 10.30 3.63 -6.33
C VAL A 98 11.71 3.27 -5.87
N LYS A 99 12.68 3.21 -6.80
CA LYS A 99 14.07 2.85 -6.49
C LYS A 99 14.90 4.01 -5.94
N THR A 100 14.54 5.25 -6.27
CA THR A 100 15.39 6.41 -5.99
C THR A 100 14.83 7.36 -4.93
N THR A 101 13.54 7.28 -4.62
CA THR A 101 12.92 8.15 -3.61
C THR A 101 13.40 7.82 -2.19
N HIS A 102 13.53 8.85 -1.36
CA HIS A 102 13.81 8.68 0.07
C HIS A 102 12.57 8.30 0.90
N ALA A 103 11.36 8.51 0.35
CA ALA A 103 10.11 8.21 1.02
C ALA A 103 9.05 7.71 0.02
N LEU A 104 8.52 6.52 0.27
CA LEU A 104 7.41 5.95 -0.50
C LEU A 104 6.07 6.39 0.13
N SER A 105 5.67 7.64 -0.13
CA SER A 105 4.47 8.28 0.43
C SER A 105 3.67 9.05 -0.62
N ASN A 106 2.39 9.36 -0.31
CA ASN A 106 1.54 10.16 -1.19
C ASN A 106 2.09 11.58 -1.43
N GLY A 107 2.74 12.18 -0.43
CA GLY A 107 3.40 13.48 -0.60
C GLY A 107 4.56 13.38 -1.58
N ALA A 108 5.46 12.43 -1.37
CA ALA A 108 6.64 12.27 -2.22
C ALA A 108 6.31 11.95 -3.69
N ILE A 109 5.28 11.11 -3.95
CA ILE A 109 4.88 10.82 -5.34
C ILE A 109 4.20 12.01 -6.00
N LYS A 110 3.46 12.82 -5.24
CA LYS A 110 2.88 14.07 -5.72
C LYS A 110 3.96 15.05 -6.16
N ASP A 111 4.93 15.30 -5.29
CA ASP A 111 6.04 16.21 -5.57
C ASP A 111 6.85 15.73 -6.78
N ALA A 112 7.08 14.42 -6.89
CA ALA A 112 7.77 13.82 -8.03
C ALA A 112 6.98 13.97 -9.33
N ALA A 113 5.66 13.82 -9.32
CA ALA A 113 4.82 14.01 -10.49
C ALA A 113 4.82 15.48 -10.95
N GLU A 114 4.70 16.42 -9.99
CA GLU A 114 4.71 17.86 -10.27
C GLU A 114 6.06 18.35 -10.83
N ALA A 115 7.16 17.71 -10.47
CA ALA A 115 8.50 18.02 -10.97
C ALA A 115 8.75 17.55 -12.43
N LEU A 116 7.90 16.66 -12.96
CA LEU A 116 8.03 16.15 -14.32
C LEU A 116 7.27 17.00 -15.34
N PRO A 117 7.76 17.11 -16.58
CA PRO A 117 6.98 17.67 -17.67
C PRO A 117 5.74 16.82 -17.95
N VAL A 118 4.73 17.42 -18.56
CA VAL A 118 3.53 16.70 -19.00
C VAL A 118 3.92 15.59 -19.98
N GLY A 119 3.45 14.36 -19.70
CA GLY A 119 3.77 13.17 -20.49
C GLY A 119 3.44 11.89 -19.72
N GLU A 120 3.73 10.74 -20.33
CA GLU A 120 3.37 9.43 -19.81
C GLU A 120 3.92 9.16 -18.40
N GLY A 121 5.17 9.56 -18.13
CA GLY A 121 5.80 9.37 -16.83
C GLY A 121 5.07 10.13 -15.71
N ARG A 122 4.75 11.40 -15.95
CA ARG A 122 3.97 12.20 -15.01
C ARG A 122 2.58 11.59 -14.80
N THR A 123 1.88 11.26 -15.88
CA THR A 123 0.56 10.64 -15.82
C THR A 123 0.58 9.33 -15.03
N CYS A 124 1.62 8.50 -15.19
CA CYS A 124 1.75 7.25 -14.43
C CYS A 124 1.90 7.51 -12.93
N LEU A 125 2.69 8.49 -12.50
CA LEU A 125 2.81 8.86 -11.09
C LEU A 125 1.51 9.46 -10.54
N GLU A 126 0.81 10.29 -11.31
CA GLU A 126 -0.51 10.84 -10.94
C GLU A 126 -1.55 9.73 -10.77
N LYS A 127 -1.59 8.72 -11.66
CA LYS A 127 -2.44 7.52 -11.51
C LYS A 127 -2.08 6.71 -10.25
N ALA A 128 -0.79 6.53 -9.96
CA ALA A 128 -0.36 5.83 -8.75
C ALA A 128 -0.79 6.58 -7.47
N LEU A 129 -0.77 7.90 -7.47
CA LEU A 129 -1.31 8.73 -6.38
C LEU A 129 -2.83 8.61 -6.28
N SER A 130 -3.54 8.69 -7.41
CA SER A 130 -4.99 8.51 -7.49
C SER A 130 -5.41 7.16 -6.91
N TRP A 131 -4.76 6.08 -7.36
CA TRP A 131 -4.93 4.75 -6.81
C TRP A 131 -4.73 4.70 -5.29
N SER A 132 -3.64 5.25 -4.78
CA SER A 132 -3.36 5.24 -3.35
C SER A 132 -4.43 5.97 -2.54
N ASN A 133 -4.97 7.07 -3.07
CA ASN A 133 -6.08 7.80 -2.46
C ASN A 133 -7.40 7.00 -2.52
N ALA A 134 -7.69 6.33 -3.63
CA ALA A 134 -8.85 5.45 -3.77
C ALA A 134 -8.77 4.28 -2.80
N VAL A 135 -7.60 3.66 -2.65
CA VAL A 135 -7.35 2.60 -1.63
C VAL A 135 -7.65 3.11 -0.22
N ASN A 136 -7.16 4.29 0.15
CA ASN A 136 -7.43 4.84 1.48
C ASN A 136 -8.93 5.06 1.73
N LYS A 137 -9.67 5.58 0.74
CA LYS A 137 -11.14 5.72 0.82
C LYS A 137 -11.83 4.37 0.96
N SER A 138 -11.42 3.38 0.16
CA SER A 138 -11.97 2.02 0.20
C SER A 138 -11.73 1.34 1.56
N ILE A 139 -10.54 1.50 2.16
CA ILE A 139 -10.23 0.96 3.49
C ILE A 139 -11.12 1.58 4.58
N VAL A 140 -11.36 2.89 4.51
CA VAL A 140 -12.26 3.57 5.46
C VAL A 140 -13.68 3.02 5.33
N ALA A 141 -14.13 2.76 4.11
CA ALA A 141 -15.47 2.24 3.81
C ALA A 141 -15.65 0.74 4.09
N LEU A 142 -14.59 -0.01 4.41
CA LEU A 142 -14.71 -1.42 4.75
C LEU A 142 -15.67 -1.62 5.94
N PRO A 143 -16.55 -2.64 5.91
CA PRO A 143 -17.38 -3.02 7.03
C PRO A 143 -16.60 -3.27 8.32
N ALA A 144 -17.17 -2.97 9.47
CA ALA A 144 -16.52 -3.16 10.77
C ALA A 144 -16.18 -4.63 11.02
N GLU A 145 -17.00 -5.53 10.50
CA GLU A 145 -16.86 -6.99 10.60
C GLU A 145 -15.60 -7.53 9.93
N LEU A 146 -15.01 -6.76 9.02
CA LEU A 146 -13.73 -7.08 8.36
C LEU A 146 -12.52 -6.41 9.02
N LYS A 147 -12.73 -5.63 10.08
CA LYS A 147 -11.69 -4.89 10.81
C LYS A 147 -11.57 -5.41 12.24
N ILE A 148 -11.33 -6.71 12.37
CA ILE A 148 -11.29 -7.41 13.66
C ILE A 148 -9.85 -7.60 14.16
N PRO A 149 -9.63 -7.57 15.48
CA PRO A 149 -8.36 -7.98 16.05
C PRO A 149 -8.17 -9.50 15.91
N PHE A 150 -6.92 -9.95 15.95
CA PHE A 150 -6.64 -11.36 16.15
C PHE A 150 -7.11 -11.81 17.55
N ASP A 151 -7.47 -13.07 17.65
CA ASP A 151 -7.86 -13.67 18.93
C ASP A 151 -6.75 -13.47 19.98
N GLY A 152 -7.15 -13.00 21.17
CA GLY A 152 -6.23 -12.72 22.26
C GLY A 152 -5.40 -11.42 22.13
N ALA A 153 -5.44 -10.70 21.02
CA ALA A 153 -4.68 -9.45 20.87
C ALA A 153 -5.13 -8.38 21.87
N ALA A 154 -6.45 -8.20 22.03
CA ALA A 154 -7.01 -7.25 22.98
C ALA A 154 -6.65 -7.60 24.44
N ASP A 155 -6.77 -8.87 24.81
CA ASP A 155 -6.45 -9.36 26.15
C ASP A 155 -4.96 -9.23 26.46
N GLY A 156 -4.09 -9.55 25.49
CA GLY A 156 -2.64 -9.38 25.61
C GLY A 156 -2.23 -7.92 25.81
N LEU A 157 -2.86 -7.00 25.07
CA LEU A 157 -2.63 -5.55 25.24
C LEU A 157 -3.12 -5.05 26.60
N ALA A 158 -4.29 -5.51 27.04
CA ALA A 158 -4.84 -5.16 28.36
C ALA A 158 -3.94 -5.67 29.50
N ALA A 159 -3.37 -6.88 29.37
CA ALA A 159 -2.44 -7.45 30.35
C ALA A 159 -1.08 -6.75 30.39
N ALA A 160 -0.68 -6.08 29.31
CA ALA A 160 0.60 -5.35 29.23
C ALA A 160 0.51 -3.90 29.76
N HIS A 161 -0.69 -3.38 30.02
CA HIS A 161 -0.94 -2.02 30.53
C HIS A 161 -0.79 -1.96 32.05
#